data_b4adf86e766e7e34570d3a77b4bb0e89
#
_entry.id   b4adf86e766e7e34570d3a77b4bb0e89
#
_cell.length_a   1.000
_cell.length_b   1.000
_cell.length_c   1.000
_cell.angle_alpha   90.00
_cell.angle_beta   90.00
_cell.angle_gamma   90.00
#
_symmetry.space_group_name_H-M   'P 1'
#
loop_
_entity.id
_entity.type
_entity.pdbx_description
1 polymer ?
#
loop_
_entity_poly.entity_id
_entity_poly.type
_entity_poly.pdbx_seq_one_letter_code
_entity_poly.pdbx_strand_id
1 'polypeptide(L)'
;TYSQNYDYARTAIDMALGRGGDQAVVKCGQKIQYYGGKAQQLEKTTRVKARVKAHALRELLETKDCLLIMGHKIGDIDCFGAAIGMYRIASALNKKAHIVINEVTSSVRPMMERFETGDYPKDLFLTGSEAADIVDNNTALVVVDVNRPSITEEPDLLKLVKTIVVIDHHRQSSEIITNATLSYVEPYASSACELVAEILQYVADSIRIKSPEADAMYAGIVIDTNNFTNQAGVRTFEAAAFLRRNGADVTRVRKLFRDSMEDYKARAEAVRQAEVYKKCFAIS
;
A
#
# COMPACT_ATOMS: atom_id res chain seq x y z
N THR A 1 27.51 -1.61 29.03
CA THR A 1 28.31 -1.96 27.83
C THR A 1 27.48 -1.69 26.60
N TYR A 2 28.12 -1.63 25.43
CA TYR A 2 27.41 -1.40 24.13
C TYR A 2 26.37 -2.50 23.88
N SER A 3 26.69 -3.74 24.18
CA SER A 3 25.76 -4.88 24.07
C SER A 3 24.53 -4.73 24.95
N GLN A 4 24.69 -4.31 26.22
CA GLN A 4 23.55 -4.07 27.12
C GLN A 4 22.64 -2.95 26.63
N ASN A 5 23.20 -1.88 26.07
CA ASN A 5 22.42 -0.78 25.54
C ASN A 5 21.62 -1.21 24.28
N TYR A 6 22.20 -2.08 23.46
CA TYR A 6 21.50 -2.68 22.32
C TYR A 6 20.31 -3.52 22.77
N ASP A 7 20.49 -4.39 23.79
CA ASP A 7 19.40 -5.22 24.33
C ASP A 7 18.30 -4.37 24.97
N TYR A 8 18.68 -3.28 25.65
CA TYR A 8 17.72 -2.34 26.21
C TYR A 8 16.92 -1.60 25.13
N ALA A 9 17.59 -1.16 24.07
CA ALA A 9 16.94 -0.48 22.94
C ALA A 9 15.99 -1.42 22.21
N ARG A 10 16.40 -2.66 21.96
CA ARG A 10 15.53 -3.68 21.34
C ARG A 10 14.29 -3.98 22.20
N THR A 11 14.48 -4.20 23.49
CA THR A 11 13.36 -4.39 24.43
C THR A 11 12.42 -3.18 24.44
N ALA A 12 12.96 -1.96 24.39
CA ALA A 12 12.17 -0.73 24.37
C ALA A 12 11.35 -0.60 23.08
N ILE A 13 11.92 -0.99 21.95
CA ILE A 13 11.22 -1.02 20.65
C ILE A 13 10.08 -2.04 20.69
N ASP A 14 10.34 -3.27 21.16
CA ASP A 14 9.31 -4.31 21.26
C ASP A 14 8.16 -3.88 22.17
N MET A 15 8.47 -3.19 23.27
CA MET A 15 7.46 -2.60 24.17
C MET A 15 6.65 -1.48 23.50
N ALA A 16 7.30 -0.62 22.70
CA ALA A 16 6.63 0.43 21.95
C ALA A 16 5.68 -0.17 20.91
N LEU A 17 6.15 -1.16 20.15
CA LEU A 17 5.38 -1.85 19.11
C LEU A 17 4.20 -2.62 19.69
N GLY A 18 4.41 -3.36 20.79
CA GLY A 18 3.35 -4.10 21.48
C GLY A 18 2.23 -3.22 22.06
N ARG A 19 2.45 -1.88 22.13
CA ARG A 19 1.46 -0.90 22.59
C ARG A 19 0.92 -0.01 21.46
N GLY A 20 1.10 -0.42 20.20
CA GLY A 20 0.62 0.30 19.03
C GLY A 20 1.64 1.21 18.34
N GLY A 21 2.90 1.22 18.79
CA GLY A 21 4.02 1.87 18.09
C GLY A 21 4.07 3.41 18.14
N ASP A 22 3.02 4.08 18.65
CA ASP A 22 2.89 5.54 18.70
C ASP A 22 3.54 6.15 19.96
N GLN A 23 4.70 5.64 20.33
CA GLN A 23 5.36 6.10 21.56
C GLN A 23 6.87 5.88 21.51
N ALA A 24 7.59 6.70 22.25
CA ALA A 24 8.98 6.44 22.57
C ALA A 24 9.07 5.74 23.94
N VAL A 25 9.88 4.68 23.99
CA VAL A 25 10.17 3.98 25.24
C VAL A 25 11.64 4.13 25.54
N VAL A 26 11.95 4.62 26.74
CA VAL A 26 13.32 4.76 27.25
C VAL A 26 13.52 3.75 28.37
N LYS A 27 14.45 2.82 28.19
CA LYS A 27 14.84 1.84 29.20
C LYS A 27 16.22 2.16 29.76
N CYS A 28 16.29 2.40 31.06
CA CYS A 28 17.55 2.63 31.77
C CYS A 28 17.61 1.69 32.99
N GLY A 29 18.36 0.62 32.86
CA GLY A 29 18.39 -0.46 33.85
C GLY A 29 16.99 -1.11 34.00
N GLN A 30 16.45 -1.07 35.21
CA GLN A 30 15.09 -1.56 35.46
C GLN A 30 13.99 -0.50 35.27
N LYS A 31 14.38 0.76 35.08
CA LYS A 31 13.43 1.86 34.90
C LYS A 31 13.01 1.97 33.45
N ILE A 32 11.72 1.94 33.20
CA ILE A 32 11.11 2.10 31.90
C ILE A 32 10.22 3.34 31.93
N GLN A 33 10.40 4.23 30.95
CA GLN A 33 9.60 5.45 30.77
C GLN A 33 8.96 5.44 29.39
N TYR A 34 7.70 5.80 29.35
CA TYR A 34 6.91 5.87 28.12
C TYR A 34 6.59 7.34 27.81
N TYR A 35 6.77 7.73 26.55
CA TYR A 35 6.48 9.08 26.05
C TYR A 35 5.60 8.96 24.81
N GLY A 36 4.46 9.64 24.77
CA GLY A 36 3.46 9.54 23.70
C GLY A 36 2.42 8.43 23.98
N GLY A 37 1.76 7.94 22.93
CA GLY A 37 0.80 6.85 23.02
C GLY A 37 -0.60 7.30 23.43
N LYS A 38 -1.25 8.15 22.59
CA LYS A 38 -2.66 8.54 22.73
C LYS A 38 -3.53 7.82 21.70
N ALA A 39 -3.54 6.48 21.73
CA ALA A 39 -4.23 5.64 20.74
C ALA A 39 -5.73 5.96 20.54
N GLN A 40 -6.44 6.42 21.56
CA GLN A 40 -7.89 6.70 21.45
C GLN A 40 -8.25 8.02 20.76
N GLN A 41 -7.33 8.97 20.62
CA GLN A 41 -7.58 10.23 19.89
C GLN A 41 -7.29 10.10 18.39
N LEU A 42 -6.55 9.09 17.95
CA LEU A 42 -6.18 8.88 16.56
C LEU A 42 -7.40 8.53 15.66
N GLU A 43 -8.35 7.72 16.12
CA GLU A 43 -9.46 7.26 15.27
C GLU A 43 -10.36 8.39 14.74
N LYS A 44 -10.69 9.40 15.58
CA LYS A 44 -11.51 10.53 15.13
C LYS A 44 -10.78 11.44 14.15
N THR A 45 -9.47 11.61 14.35
CA THR A 45 -8.64 12.48 13.48
C THR A 45 -8.35 11.83 12.13
N THR A 46 -8.25 10.51 12.05
CA THR A 46 -7.94 9.80 10.78
C THR A 46 -9.07 9.88 9.77
N ARG A 47 -10.33 9.67 10.16
CA ARG A 47 -11.49 9.82 9.25
C ARG A 47 -11.63 11.26 8.72
N VAL A 48 -11.38 12.26 9.57
CA VAL A 48 -11.38 13.66 9.13
C VAL A 48 -10.25 13.92 8.15
N LYS A 49 -9.05 13.39 8.41
CA LYS A 49 -7.91 13.49 7.48
C LYS A 49 -8.22 12.82 6.15
N ALA A 50 -8.72 11.59 6.15
CA ALA A 50 -9.09 10.87 4.93
C ALA A 50 -10.10 11.66 4.09
N ARG A 51 -11.12 12.22 4.72
CA ARG A 51 -12.12 13.08 4.06
C ARG A 51 -11.50 14.34 3.46
N VAL A 52 -10.67 15.05 4.22
CA VAL A 52 -9.99 16.26 3.74
C VAL A 52 -9.06 15.92 2.55
N LYS A 53 -8.30 14.82 2.66
CA LYS A 53 -7.41 14.37 1.59
C LYS A 53 -8.19 13.92 0.34
N ALA A 54 -9.33 13.25 0.53
CA ALA A 54 -10.20 12.86 -0.59
C ALA A 54 -10.76 14.08 -1.35
N HIS A 55 -11.23 15.11 -0.63
CA HIS A 55 -11.69 16.35 -1.27
C HIS A 55 -10.55 17.09 -1.99
N ALA A 56 -9.39 17.25 -1.35
CA ALA A 56 -8.23 17.88 -1.98
C ALA A 56 -7.76 17.11 -3.22
N LEU A 57 -7.76 15.77 -3.16
CA LEU A 57 -7.46 14.91 -4.30
C LEU A 57 -8.48 15.14 -5.43
N ARG A 58 -9.77 15.15 -5.13
CA ARG A 58 -10.83 15.39 -6.12
C ARG A 58 -10.62 16.73 -6.81
N GLU A 59 -10.47 17.84 -6.08
CA GLU A 59 -10.25 19.18 -6.64
C GLU A 59 -9.02 19.21 -7.56
N LEU A 60 -7.94 18.55 -7.15
CA LEU A 60 -6.73 18.46 -7.95
C LEU A 60 -6.98 17.67 -9.25
N LEU A 61 -7.63 16.51 -9.16
CA LEU A 61 -7.90 15.63 -10.30
C LEU A 61 -8.93 16.24 -11.27
N GLU A 62 -9.88 17.06 -10.78
CA GLU A 62 -10.85 17.75 -11.64
C GLU A 62 -10.17 18.67 -12.67
N THR A 63 -8.99 19.20 -12.35
CA THR A 63 -8.19 20.06 -13.24
C THR A 63 -7.35 19.30 -14.26
N LYS A 64 -7.35 17.97 -14.23
CA LYS A 64 -6.52 17.10 -15.05
C LYS A 64 -7.34 16.24 -16.00
N ASP A 65 -6.73 15.83 -17.10
CA ASP A 65 -7.36 14.97 -18.10
C ASP A 65 -6.89 13.52 -18.00
N CYS A 66 -5.64 13.31 -17.58
CA CYS A 66 -5.01 12.01 -17.50
C CYS A 66 -4.30 11.80 -16.15
N LEU A 67 -4.40 10.60 -15.61
CA LEU A 67 -3.65 10.14 -14.46
C LEU A 67 -2.69 9.03 -14.86
N LEU A 68 -1.43 9.20 -14.52
CA LEU A 68 -0.46 8.12 -14.45
C LEU A 68 -0.36 7.67 -13.01
N ILE A 69 -0.41 6.37 -12.77
CA ILE A 69 -0.37 5.79 -11.43
C ILE A 69 0.80 4.83 -11.40
N MET A 70 1.72 5.00 -10.46
CA MET A 70 2.85 4.10 -10.29
C MET A 70 3.09 3.79 -8.81
N GLY A 71 3.75 2.69 -8.54
CA GLY A 71 4.22 2.33 -7.22
C GLY A 71 5.73 2.15 -7.17
N HIS A 72 6.20 1.15 -6.42
CA HIS A 72 7.61 0.81 -6.33
C HIS A 72 8.02 -0.25 -7.37
N LYS A 73 9.33 -0.29 -7.75
CA LYS A 73 9.89 -1.14 -8.82
C LYS A 73 9.57 -2.63 -8.72
N ILE A 74 9.61 -3.17 -7.51
CA ILE A 74 9.28 -4.59 -7.28
C ILE A 74 7.85 -4.61 -6.73
N GLY A 75 6.88 -4.30 -7.60
CA GLY A 75 5.49 -4.17 -7.21
C GLY A 75 4.96 -5.42 -6.50
N ASP A 76 4.32 -5.22 -5.37
CA ASP A 76 3.59 -6.24 -4.63
C ASP A 76 2.07 -6.05 -4.76
N ILE A 77 1.31 -6.83 -4.02
CA ILE A 77 -0.14 -6.82 -4.10
C ILE A 77 -0.75 -5.56 -3.47
N ASP A 78 -0.11 -4.95 -2.44
CA ASP A 78 -0.63 -3.72 -1.87
C ASP A 78 -0.42 -2.56 -2.83
N CYS A 79 0.76 -2.43 -3.40
CA CYS A 79 1.08 -1.49 -4.46
C CYS A 79 0.11 -1.60 -5.64
N PHE A 80 -0.10 -2.82 -6.16
CA PHE A 80 -1.01 -3.09 -7.27
C PHE A 80 -2.47 -2.77 -6.93
N GLY A 81 -2.95 -3.23 -5.77
CA GLY A 81 -4.31 -2.98 -5.31
C GLY A 81 -4.60 -1.50 -5.09
N ALA A 82 -3.65 -0.76 -4.51
CA ALA A 82 -3.74 0.69 -4.34
C ALA A 82 -3.79 1.42 -5.70
N ALA A 83 -2.97 0.99 -6.67
CA ALA A 83 -3.01 1.54 -8.03
C ALA A 83 -4.37 1.29 -8.72
N ILE A 84 -4.94 0.10 -8.59
CA ILE A 84 -6.29 -0.23 -9.10
C ILE A 84 -7.36 0.64 -8.41
N GLY A 85 -7.25 0.87 -7.11
CA GLY A 85 -8.17 1.76 -6.38
C GLY A 85 -8.11 3.21 -6.90
N MET A 86 -6.90 3.71 -7.19
CA MET A 86 -6.71 5.03 -7.79
C MET A 86 -7.24 5.10 -9.24
N TYR A 87 -7.05 4.04 -10.03
CA TYR A 87 -7.71 3.91 -11.33
C TYR A 87 -9.24 4.00 -11.20
N ARG A 88 -9.85 3.36 -10.19
CA ARG A 88 -11.29 3.45 -9.95
C ARG A 88 -11.72 4.87 -9.60
N ILE A 89 -10.95 5.60 -8.80
CA ILE A 89 -11.21 7.01 -8.50
C ILE A 89 -11.19 7.85 -9.78
N ALA A 90 -10.16 7.72 -10.61
CA ALA A 90 -10.05 8.42 -11.88
C ALA A 90 -11.25 8.13 -12.80
N SER A 91 -11.59 6.86 -12.95
CA SER A 91 -12.74 6.43 -13.76
C SER A 91 -14.08 7.00 -13.24
N ALA A 92 -14.26 7.09 -11.92
CA ALA A 92 -15.46 7.69 -11.31
C ALA A 92 -15.54 9.20 -11.55
N LEU A 93 -14.40 9.86 -11.73
CA LEU A 93 -14.29 11.28 -12.09
C LEU A 93 -14.26 11.51 -13.62
N ASN A 94 -14.50 10.47 -14.42
CA ASN A 94 -14.44 10.49 -15.90
C ASN A 94 -13.08 10.95 -16.44
N LYS A 95 -11.98 10.56 -15.76
CA LYS A 95 -10.61 10.84 -16.19
C LYS A 95 -9.99 9.59 -16.80
N LYS A 96 -9.12 9.79 -17.80
CA LYS A 96 -8.26 8.70 -18.28
C LYS A 96 -7.25 8.35 -17.19
N ALA A 97 -6.93 7.08 -17.07
CA ALA A 97 -5.92 6.65 -16.12
C ALA A 97 -5.20 5.41 -16.61
N HIS A 98 -3.88 5.39 -16.39
CA HIS A 98 -3.01 4.29 -16.73
C HIS A 98 -2.13 3.95 -15.54
N ILE A 99 -1.85 2.66 -15.37
CA ILE A 99 -0.97 2.14 -14.32
C ILE A 99 0.37 1.80 -14.95
N VAL A 100 1.44 2.37 -14.43
CA VAL A 100 2.80 2.19 -14.95
C VAL A 100 3.42 0.97 -14.27
N ILE A 101 3.75 -0.04 -15.06
CA ILE A 101 4.41 -1.29 -14.63
C ILE A 101 5.39 -1.71 -15.68
N ASN A 102 6.69 -1.75 -15.35
CA ASN A 102 7.73 -2.22 -16.25
C ASN A 102 7.92 -3.74 -16.16
N GLU A 103 7.84 -4.28 -14.94
CA GLU A 103 8.02 -5.71 -14.70
C GLU A 103 6.93 -6.23 -13.76
N VAL A 104 6.26 -7.32 -14.17
CA VAL A 104 5.18 -7.94 -13.36
C VAL A 104 5.78 -9.06 -12.52
N THR A 105 5.72 -8.89 -11.21
CA THR A 105 6.16 -9.93 -10.27
C THR A 105 5.22 -11.14 -10.26
N SER A 106 5.73 -12.30 -9.87
CA SER A 106 4.93 -13.53 -9.78
C SER A 106 3.76 -13.41 -8.80
N SER A 107 3.89 -12.57 -7.78
CA SER A 107 2.83 -12.31 -6.79
C SER A 107 1.69 -11.45 -7.37
N VAL A 108 1.98 -10.51 -8.26
CA VAL A 108 1.01 -9.61 -8.88
C VAL A 108 0.31 -10.24 -10.09
N ARG A 109 1.03 -11.06 -10.86
CA ARG A 109 0.54 -11.63 -12.12
C ARG A 109 -0.86 -12.26 -12.06
N PRO A 110 -1.19 -13.14 -11.08
CA PRO A 110 -2.52 -13.77 -11.03
C PRO A 110 -3.66 -12.76 -10.82
N MET A 111 -3.37 -11.64 -10.17
CA MET A 111 -4.36 -10.56 -9.99
C MET A 111 -4.45 -9.70 -11.25
N MET A 112 -3.33 -9.35 -11.89
CA MET A 112 -3.25 -8.51 -13.08
C MET A 112 -4.00 -9.14 -14.28
N GLU A 113 -3.87 -10.44 -14.49
CA GLU A 113 -4.57 -11.18 -15.55
C GLU A 113 -6.09 -10.99 -15.54
N ARG A 114 -6.67 -10.68 -14.41
CA ARG A 114 -8.11 -10.40 -14.29
C ARG A 114 -8.52 -9.04 -14.88
N PHE A 115 -7.56 -8.17 -15.13
CA PHE A 115 -7.76 -6.85 -15.73
C PHE A 115 -7.40 -6.83 -17.22
N GLU A 116 -6.72 -7.84 -17.72
CA GLU A 116 -6.45 -8.03 -19.15
C GLU A 116 -7.68 -8.53 -19.92
N THR A 117 -8.62 -9.12 -19.19
CA THR A 117 -9.89 -9.64 -19.73
C THR A 117 -11.05 -8.82 -19.23
N GLY A 118 -12.02 -8.49 -20.12
CA GLY A 118 -13.27 -7.86 -19.74
C GLY A 118 -13.39 -6.38 -20.10
N ASP A 119 -14.03 -5.59 -19.22
CA ASP A 119 -14.43 -4.19 -19.46
C ASP A 119 -13.34 -3.15 -19.14
N TYR A 120 -12.08 -3.53 -19.14
CA TYR A 120 -10.97 -2.61 -18.89
C TYR A 120 -10.33 -2.15 -20.20
N PRO A 121 -9.82 -0.90 -20.26
CA PRO A 121 -9.10 -0.42 -21.43
C PRO A 121 -7.86 -1.28 -21.69
N LYS A 122 -7.53 -1.49 -22.98
CA LYS A 122 -6.33 -2.25 -23.36
C LYS A 122 -5.03 -1.55 -22.95
N ASP A 123 -5.08 -0.24 -22.81
CA ASP A 123 -4.01 0.65 -22.39
C ASP A 123 -4.05 0.96 -20.88
N LEU A 124 -4.74 0.13 -20.08
CA LEU A 124 -4.74 0.28 -18.63
C LEU A 124 -3.34 0.19 -18.04
N PHE A 125 -2.52 -0.73 -18.54
CA PHE A 125 -1.13 -0.90 -18.12
C PHE A 125 -0.19 -0.39 -19.20
N LEU A 126 0.77 0.45 -18.80
CA LEU A 126 1.80 1.03 -19.65
C LEU A 126 3.17 0.76 -19.04
N THR A 127 4.18 0.66 -19.90
CA THR A 127 5.59 0.76 -19.47
C THR A 127 5.93 2.20 -19.11
N GLY A 128 7.04 2.42 -18.39
CA GLY A 128 7.53 3.76 -18.07
C GLY A 128 7.80 4.61 -19.32
N SER A 129 8.33 3.99 -20.40
CA SER A 129 8.57 4.67 -21.66
C SER A 129 7.27 5.11 -22.33
N GLU A 130 6.28 4.23 -22.45
CA GLU A 130 4.97 4.56 -23.01
C GLU A 130 4.25 5.64 -22.18
N ALA A 131 4.38 5.57 -20.86
CA ALA A 131 3.83 6.59 -19.97
C ALA A 131 4.51 7.95 -20.16
N ALA A 132 5.83 7.98 -20.34
CA ALA A 132 6.57 9.22 -20.59
C ALA A 132 6.15 9.90 -21.90
N ASP A 133 5.84 9.11 -22.95
CA ASP A 133 5.42 9.63 -24.26
C ASP A 133 4.05 10.33 -24.21
N ILE A 134 3.18 10.02 -23.26
CA ILE A 134 1.84 10.63 -23.13
C ILE A 134 1.76 11.74 -22.10
N VAL A 135 2.86 12.06 -21.40
CA VAL A 135 2.88 13.15 -20.42
C VAL A 135 2.63 14.51 -21.08
N ASP A 136 1.69 15.26 -20.55
CA ASP A 136 1.42 16.65 -20.92
C ASP A 136 1.19 17.54 -19.69
N ASN A 137 0.81 18.81 -19.90
CA ASN A 137 0.53 19.75 -18.80
C ASN A 137 -0.74 19.40 -17.99
N ASN A 138 -1.64 18.59 -18.56
CA ASN A 138 -2.89 18.14 -17.94
C ASN A 138 -2.77 16.75 -17.32
N THR A 139 -1.57 16.18 -17.29
CA THR A 139 -1.27 14.91 -16.66
C THR A 139 -0.99 15.10 -15.17
N ALA A 140 -1.54 14.25 -14.32
CA ALA A 140 -1.16 14.08 -12.92
C ALA A 140 -0.49 12.71 -12.71
N LEU A 141 0.50 12.66 -11.83
CA LEU A 141 1.16 11.43 -11.41
C LEU A 141 0.73 11.10 -9.98
N VAL A 142 0.20 9.91 -9.78
CA VAL A 142 -0.13 9.37 -8.46
C VAL A 142 0.86 8.28 -8.12
N VAL A 143 1.59 8.47 -7.04
CA VAL A 143 2.55 7.50 -6.51
C VAL A 143 1.91 6.81 -5.31
N VAL A 144 1.79 5.50 -5.36
CA VAL A 144 1.17 4.69 -4.31
C VAL A 144 2.20 3.75 -3.70
N ASP A 145 2.05 3.52 -2.39
CA ASP A 145 2.82 2.54 -1.62
C ASP A 145 4.35 2.77 -1.63
N VAL A 146 4.76 3.98 -1.90
CA VAL A 146 6.16 4.40 -1.86
C VAL A 146 6.27 5.92 -1.73
N ASN A 147 7.23 6.38 -0.94
CA ASN A 147 7.53 7.81 -0.81
C ASN A 147 8.99 8.17 -1.17
N ARG A 148 9.80 7.19 -1.62
CA ARG A 148 11.21 7.37 -2.01
C ARG A 148 11.35 7.39 -3.52
N PRO A 149 11.91 8.48 -4.11
CA PRO A 149 12.09 8.60 -5.55
C PRO A 149 12.88 7.44 -6.19
N SER A 150 13.98 7.01 -5.56
CA SER A 150 14.92 6.04 -6.15
C SER A 150 14.33 4.64 -6.36
N ILE A 151 13.29 4.29 -5.64
CA ILE A 151 12.65 2.97 -5.72
C ILE A 151 11.25 3.01 -6.35
N THR A 152 10.79 4.16 -6.87
CA THR A 152 9.56 4.22 -7.67
C THR A 152 9.74 3.45 -8.98
N GLU A 153 8.64 2.99 -9.56
CA GLU A 153 8.61 2.20 -10.80
C GLU A 153 9.33 2.91 -11.96
N GLU A 154 9.07 4.21 -12.12
CA GLU A 154 9.71 5.05 -13.14
C GLU A 154 10.10 6.42 -12.54
N PRO A 155 11.32 6.57 -11.99
CA PRO A 155 11.75 7.81 -11.34
C PRO A 155 11.75 9.05 -12.23
N ASP A 156 11.90 8.89 -13.55
CA ASP A 156 11.95 10.01 -14.46
C ASP A 156 10.58 10.69 -14.63
N LEU A 157 9.47 9.98 -14.43
CA LEU A 157 8.14 10.58 -14.41
C LEU A 157 7.98 11.63 -13.30
N LEU A 158 8.70 11.51 -12.19
CA LEU A 158 8.71 12.51 -11.11
C LEU A 158 9.30 13.86 -11.54
N LYS A 159 10.11 13.87 -12.61
CA LYS A 159 10.71 15.08 -13.18
C LYS A 159 9.85 15.66 -14.31
N LEU A 160 9.14 14.80 -15.04
CA LEU A 160 8.34 15.16 -16.20
C LEU A 160 6.99 15.75 -15.79
N VAL A 161 6.34 15.17 -14.77
CA VAL A 161 5.00 15.57 -14.34
C VAL A 161 5.07 16.62 -13.24
N LYS A 162 4.32 17.72 -13.41
CA LYS A 162 4.30 18.84 -12.45
C LYS A 162 3.38 18.60 -11.25
N THR A 163 2.31 17.84 -11.45
CA THR A 163 1.30 17.58 -10.42
C THR A 163 1.47 16.17 -9.89
N ILE A 164 2.01 16.05 -8.70
CA ILE A 164 2.35 14.76 -8.07
C ILE A 164 1.53 14.56 -6.80
N VAL A 165 0.92 13.41 -6.68
CA VAL A 165 0.21 12.94 -5.48
C VAL A 165 0.95 11.74 -4.91
N VAL A 166 1.17 11.71 -3.60
CA VAL A 166 1.80 10.57 -2.91
C VAL A 166 0.82 10.02 -1.89
N ILE A 167 0.52 8.73 -1.95
CA ILE A 167 -0.31 7.99 -0.99
C ILE A 167 0.50 6.78 -0.50
N ASP A 168 0.91 6.80 0.76
CA ASP A 168 1.84 5.80 1.27
C ASP A 168 1.66 5.57 2.77
N HIS A 169 1.98 4.37 3.23
CA HIS A 169 1.94 4.01 4.65
C HIS A 169 3.33 3.74 5.24
N HIS A 170 4.37 3.84 4.43
CA HIS A 170 5.74 3.66 4.90
C HIS A 170 6.26 4.86 5.67
N ARG A 171 7.14 4.60 6.62
CA ARG A 171 7.85 5.68 7.34
C ARG A 171 8.75 6.46 6.38
N GLN A 172 8.70 7.76 6.50
CA GLN A 172 9.57 8.64 5.73
C GLN A 172 11.03 8.47 6.16
N SER A 173 11.92 8.39 5.18
CA SER A 173 13.37 8.38 5.36
C SER A 173 13.98 9.77 5.06
N SER A 174 15.30 9.85 4.97
CA SER A 174 15.98 11.07 4.49
C SER A 174 15.73 11.35 3.00
N GLU A 175 15.37 10.34 2.23
CA GLU A 175 15.03 10.43 0.83
C GLU A 175 13.50 10.38 0.68
N ILE A 176 12.87 11.48 0.27
CA ILE A 176 11.42 11.60 0.07
C ILE A 176 11.11 12.35 -1.22
N ILE A 177 9.93 12.12 -1.77
CA ILE A 177 9.39 12.91 -2.89
C ILE A 177 8.99 14.29 -2.34
N THR A 178 9.84 15.30 -2.58
CA THR A 178 9.68 16.65 -1.99
C THR A 178 8.77 17.57 -2.80
N ASN A 179 8.55 17.28 -4.08
CA ASN A 179 7.75 18.08 -5.01
C ASN A 179 6.30 17.61 -5.14
N ALA A 180 5.80 16.82 -4.16
CA ALA A 180 4.42 16.38 -4.15
C ALA A 180 3.46 17.57 -3.94
N THR A 181 2.49 17.72 -4.83
CA THR A 181 1.39 18.70 -4.71
C THR A 181 0.43 18.29 -3.60
N LEU A 182 0.17 17.00 -3.45
CA LEU A 182 -0.61 16.41 -2.37
C LEU A 182 0.14 15.20 -1.82
N SER A 183 0.34 15.17 -0.50
CA SER A 183 0.94 14.03 0.20
C SER A 183 -0.03 13.52 1.25
N TYR A 184 -0.32 12.22 1.21
CA TYR A 184 -1.07 11.48 2.22
C TYR A 184 -0.24 10.29 2.67
N VAL A 185 0.66 10.53 3.62
CA VAL A 185 1.54 9.53 4.19
C VAL A 185 1.12 9.28 5.64
N GLU A 186 0.70 8.05 5.94
CA GLU A 186 0.17 7.63 7.25
C GLU A 186 0.85 6.33 7.72
N PRO A 187 1.96 6.40 8.45
CA PRO A 187 2.71 5.22 8.90
C PRO A 187 1.96 4.29 9.86
N TYR A 188 0.78 4.69 10.30
CA TYR A 188 -0.10 3.88 11.17
C TYR A 188 -1.20 3.15 10.39
N ALA A 189 -1.34 3.40 9.11
CA ALA A 189 -2.18 2.59 8.25
C ALA A 189 -1.51 1.23 8.02
N SER A 190 -2.31 0.20 7.86
CA SER A 190 -1.81 -1.16 7.65
C SER A 190 -1.28 -1.37 6.24
N SER A 191 -1.76 -0.59 5.28
CA SER A 191 -1.44 -0.74 3.86
C SER A 191 -1.84 0.50 3.06
N ALA A 192 -1.28 0.69 1.87
CA ALA A 192 -1.72 1.72 0.95
C ALA A 192 -3.15 1.45 0.45
N CYS A 193 -3.55 0.19 0.30
CA CYS A 193 -4.92 -0.20 -0.01
C CYS A 193 -5.94 0.25 1.06
N GLU A 194 -5.58 0.24 2.34
CA GLU A 194 -6.40 0.80 3.42
C GLU A 194 -6.67 2.29 3.16
N LEU A 195 -5.61 3.08 2.90
CA LEU A 195 -5.72 4.52 2.63
C LEU A 195 -6.57 4.82 1.41
N VAL A 196 -6.37 4.08 0.31
CA VAL A 196 -7.15 4.26 -0.91
C VAL A 196 -8.61 3.86 -0.71
N ALA A 197 -8.89 2.78 0.02
CA ALA A 197 -10.26 2.38 0.37
C ALA A 197 -10.98 3.43 1.23
N GLU A 198 -10.27 4.14 2.11
CA GLU A 198 -10.82 5.27 2.85
C GLU A 198 -11.13 6.46 1.94
N ILE A 199 -10.20 6.82 1.03
CA ILE A 199 -10.41 7.91 0.06
C ILE A 199 -11.65 7.65 -0.80
N LEU A 200 -11.82 6.41 -1.28
CA LEU A 200 -12.96 6.00 -2.11
C LEU A 200 -14.31 6.29 -1.47
N GLN A 201 -14.40 6.30 -0.14
CA GLN A 201 -15.64 6.56 0.59
C GLN A 201 -16.06 8.05 0.57
N TYR A 202 -15.12 8.96 0.23
CA TYR A 202 -15.34 10.41 0.36
C TYR A 202 -15.08 11.20 -0.92
N VAL A 203 -14.42 10.61 -1.93
CA VAL A 203 -13.98 11.33 -3.13
C VAL A 203 -15.13 11.63 -4.09
N ALA A 204 -16.22 10.86 -4.06
CA ALA A 204 -17.45 11.12 -4.81
C ALA A 204 -18.66 10.49 -4.11
N ASP A 205 -19.87 11.02 -4.39
CA ASP A 205 -21.11 10.64 -3.69
C ASP A 205 -21.50 9.17 -3.92
N SER A 206 -21.14 8.60 -5.07
CA SER A 206 -21.38 7.18 -5.35
C SER A 206 -20.32 6.64 -6.31
N ILE A 207 -19.46 5.78 -5.80
CA ILE A 207 -18.47 5.05 -6.62
C ILE A 207 -18.88 3.59 -6.69
N ARG A 208 -19.11 3.11 -7.91
CA ARG A 208 -19.34 1.68 -8.15
C ARG A 208 -18.00 0.99 -8.35
N ILE A 209 -17.55 0.28 -7.35
CA ILE A 209 -16.34 -0.55 -7.41
C ILE A 209 -16.71 -1.89 -8.05
N LYS A 210 -15.96 -2.34 -9.06
CA LYS A 210 -16.14 -3.67 -9.66
C LYS A 210 -15.50 -4.73 -8.76
N SER A 211 -16.03 -5.97 -8.80
CA SER A 211 -15.51 -7.07 -7.95
C SER A 211 -14.01 -7.32 -8.11
N PRO A 212 -13.40 -7.31 -9.32
CA PRO A 212 -11.96 -7.47 -9.45
C PRO A 212 -11.16 -6.36 -8.74
N GLU A 213 -11.66 -5.12 -8.77
CA GLU A 213 -11.01 -3.98 -8.13
C GLU A 213 -11.10 -4.07 -6.60
N ALA A 214 -12.27 -4.45 -6.09
CA ALA A 214 -12.46 -4.70 -4.67
C ALA A 214 -11.60 -5.87 -4.17
N ASP A 215 -11.44 -6.94 -4.98
CA ASP A 215 -10.57 -8.07 -4.68
C ASP A 215 -9.09 -7.64 -4.62
N ALA A 216 -8.63 -6.82 -5.57
CA ALA A 216 -7.25 -6.36 -5.62
C ALA A 216 -6.88 -5.54 -4.37
N MET A 217 -7.71 -4.56 -4.00
CA MET A 217 -7.49 -3.77 -2.78
C MET A 217 -7.60 -4.61 -1.51
N TYR A 218 -8.57 -5.53 -1.46
CA TYR A 218 -8.71 -6.44 -0.31
C TYR A 218 -7.50 -7.35 -0.17
N ALA A 219 -6.95 -7.84 -1.29
CA ALA A 219 -5.76 -8.66 -1.31
C ALA A 219 -4.54 -7.92 -0.77
N GLY A 220 -4.34 -6.63 -1.13
CA GLY A 220 -3.28 -5.80 -0.59
C GLY A 220 -3.35 -5.73 0.94
N ILE A 221 -4.52 -5.38 1.50
CA ILE A 221 -4.71 -5.36 2.95
C ILE A 221 -4.39 -6.72 3.59
N VAL A 222 -4.84 -7.82 3.01
CA VAL A 222 -4.64 -9.18 3.54
C VAL A 222 -3.16 -9.57 3.56
N ILE A 223 -2.42 -9.27 2.50
CA ILE A 223 -1.00 -9.62 2.38
C ILE A 223 -0.17 -8.79 3.36
N ASP A 224 -0.32 -7.47 3.37
CA ASP A 224 0.45 -6.57 4.24
C ASP A 224 0.21 -6.79 5.72
N THR A 225 -1.02 -7.16 6.08
CA THR A 225 -1.37 -7.47 7.46
C THR A 225 -1.11 -8.94 7.84
N ASN A 226 -0.56 -9.74 6.95
CA ASN A 226 -0.43 -11.19 7.14
C ASN A 226 -1.76 -11.80 7.65
N ASN A 227 -2.82 -11.66 6.87
CA ASN A 227 -4.18 -12.08 7.23
C ASN A 227 -4.72 -11.44 8.52
N PHE A 228 -4.56 -10.13 8.67
CA PHE A 228 -4.99 -9.33 9.82
C PHE A 228 -4.32 -9.69 11.15
N THR A 229 -3.15 -10.33 11.10
CA THR A 229 -2.37 -10.66 12.30
C THR A 229 -1.38 -9.56 12.69
N ASN A 230 -0.90 -8.78 11.72
CA ASN A 230 0.10 -7.74 11.92
C ASN A 230 -0.51 -6.36 11.61
N GLN A 231 -0.26 -5.36 12.47
CA GLN A 231 -0.62 -3.95 12.26
C GLN A 231 -2.08 -3.68 11.86
N ALA A 232 -3.00 -4.65 12.05
CA ALA A 232 -4.41 -4.48 11.74
C ALA A 232 -5.13 -3.78 12.90
N GLY A 233 -5.55 -2.54 12.66
CA GLY A 233 -6.39 -1.75 13.58
C GLY A 233 -7.86 -1.73 13.14
N VAL A 234 -8.68 -0.97 13.87
CA VAL A 234 -10.12 -0.79 13.53
C VAL A 234 -10.28 -0.26 12.11
N ARG A 235 -9.46 0.71 11.68
CA ARG A 235 -9.44 1.25 10.32
C ARG A 235 -9.28 0.15 9.26
N THR A 236 -8.37 -0.78 9.50
CA THR A 236 -8.09 -1.90 8.58
C THR A 236 -9.32 -2.78 8.39
N PHE A 237 -10.02 -3.13 9.50
CA PHE A 237 -11.25 -3.90 9.42
C PHE A 237 -12.40 -3.11 8.79
N GLU A 238 -12.50 -1.80 9.00
CA GLU A 238 -13.48 -0.93 8.35
C GLU A 238 -13.25 -0.85 6.84
N ALA A 239 -11.99 -0.68 6.39
CA ALA A 239 -11.60 -0.71 4.98
C ALA A 239 -11.91 -2.08 4.35
N ALA A 240 -11.56 -3.17 5.02
CA ALA A 240 -11.87 -4.52 4.56
C ALA A 240 -13.39 -4.77 4.47
N ALA A 241 -14.16 -4.30 5.46
CA ALA A 241 -15.63 -4.39 5.44
C ALA A 241 -16.25 -3.55 4.31
N PHE A 242 -15.70 -2.36 4.04
CA PHE A 242 -16.10 -1.53 2.91
C PHE A 242 -15.86 -2.26 1.58
N LEU A 243 -14.68 -2.81 1.37
CA LEU A 243 -14.35 -3.57 0.16
C LEU A 243 -15.22 -4.82 0.02
N ARG A 244 -15.49 -5.51 1.12
CA ARG A 244 -16.39 -6.68 1.14
C ARG A 244 -17.81 -6.32 0.71
N ARG A 245 -18.35 -5.20 1.18
CA ARG A 245 -19.67 -4.67 0.74
C ARG A 245 -19.68 -4.32 -0.74
N ASN A 246 -18.55 -3.93 -1.30
CA ASN A 246 -18.36 -3.59 -2.71
C ASN A 246 -17.94 -4.78 -3.59
N GLY A 247 -18.07 -6.01 -3.11
CA GLY A 247 -17.93 -7.21 -3.92
C GLY A 247 -16.60 -7.95 -3.80
N ALA A 248 -15.70 -7.55 -2.88
CA ALA A 248 -14.54 -8.36 -2.57
C ALA A 248 -14.94 -9.73 -2.03
N ASP A 249 -14.28 -10.79 -2.47
CA ASP A 249 -14.55 -12.15 -2.04
C ASP A 249 -13.30 -12.84 -1.47
N VAL A 250 -13.36 -13.12 -0.17
CA VAL A 250 -12.25 -13.73 0.59
C VAL A 250 -11.80 -15.06 -0.02
N THR A 251 -12.75 -15.87 -0.47
CA THR A 251 -12.44 -17.19 -1.05
C THR A 251 -11.75 -17.04 -2.40
N ARG A 252 -12.25 -16.09 -3.21
CA ARG A 252 -11.68 -15.80 -4.54
C ARG A 252 -10.27 -15.25 -4.40
N VAL A 253 -10.04 -14.29 -3.49
CA VAL A 253 -8.70 -13.75 -3.19
C VAL A 253 -7.76 -14.84 -2.70
N ARG A 254 -8.17 -15.67 -1.73
CA ARG A 254 -7.33 -16.76 -1.23
C ARG A 254 -6.95 -17.78 -2.31
N LYS A 255 -7.85 -18.02 -3.27
CA LYS A 255 -7.54 -18.94 -4.38
C LYS A 255 -6.44 -18.43 -5.31
N LEU A 256 -6.33 -17.09 -5.50
CA LEU A 256 -5.29 -16.48 -6.34
C LEU A 256 -3.89 -16.66 -5.76
N PHE A 257 -3.76 -16.76 -4.44
CA PHE A 257 -2.48 -16.88 -3.75
C PHE A 257 -2.21 -18.30 -3.21
N ARG A 258 -2.86 -19.31 -3.79
CA ARG A 258 -2.54 -20.68 -3.48
C ARG A 258 -1.23 -21.08 -4.14
N ASP A 259 -0.35 -21.65 -3.34
CA ASP A 259 0.86 -22.29 -3.86
C ASP A 259 0.48 -23.33 -4.93
N SER A 260 1.27 -23.42 -5.97
CA SER A 260 1.20 -24.56 -6.89
C SER A 260 1.60 -25.85 -6.13
N MET A 261 1.20 -27.00 -6.66
CA MET A 261 1.63 -28.26 -6.05
C MET A 261 3.16 -28.42 -6.06
N GLU A 262 3.83 -27.82 -7.06
CA GLU A 262 5.29 -27.82 -7.18
C GLU A 262 5.93 -26.94 -6.12
N ASP A 263 5.44 -25.71 -5.92
CA ASP A 263 5.92 -24.80 -4.88
C ASP A 263 5.68 -25.38 -3.49
N TYR A 264 4.52 -25.99 -3.28
CA TYR A 264 4.20 -26.65 -2.01
C TYR A 264 5.18 -27.80 -1.71
N LYS A 265 5.48 -28.65 -2.72
CA LYS A 265 6.46 -29.73 -2.58
C LYS A 265 7.87 -29.20 -2.35
N ALA A 266 8.29 -28.16 -3.08
CA ALA A 266 9.60 -27.54 -2.91
C ALA A 266 9.75 -26.94 -1.49
N ARG A 267 8.72 -26.27 -0.99
CA ARG A 267 8.71 -25.73 0.38
C ARG A 267 8.74 -26.84 1.42
N ALA A 268 7.95 -27.90 1.22
CA ALA A 268 7.95 -29.04 2.13
C ALA A 268 9.33 -29.74 2.17
N GLU A 269 10.00 -29.84 1.05
CA GLU A 269 11.34 -30.42 0.95
C GLU A 269 12.38 -29.53 1.64
N ALA A 270 12.32 -28.20 1.45
CA ALA A 270 13.18 -27.25 2.16
C ALA A 270 13.00 -27.37 3.69
N VAL A 271 11.74 -27.43 4.17
CA VAL A 271 11.46 -27.63 5.60
C VAL A 271 11.97 -28.98 6.10
N ARG A 272 11.84 -30.04 5.30
CA ARG A 272 12.33 -31.39 5.66
C ARG A 272 13.86 -31.44 5.80
N GLN A 273 14.58 -30.65 4.98
CA GLN A 273 16.04 -30.58 5.01
C GLN A 273 16.58 -29.57 6.02
N ALA A 274 15.70 -28.73 6.60
CA ALA A 274 16.15 -27.66 7.47
C ALA A 274 16.75 -28.20 8.77
N GLU A 275 17.93 -27.69 9.10
CA GLU A 275 18.61 -27.93 10.37
C GLU A 275 18.42 -26.76 11.31
N VAL A 276 18.14 -27.04 12.60
CA VAL A 276 17.97 -25.99 13.61
C VAL A 276 19.34 -25.66 14.23
N TYR A 277 19.87 -24.48 13.91
CA TYR A 277 21.10 -23.97 14.48
C TYR A 277 20.81 -23.03 15.65
N LYS A 278 21.57 -23.18 16.75
CA LYS A 278 21.42 -22.38 17.99
C LYS A 278 19.96 -22.26 18.51
N LYS A 279 19.12 -23.22 18.26
CA LYS A 279 17.70 -23.29 18.68
C LYS A 279 16.79 -22.16 18.14
N CYS A 280 17.26 -21.28 17.25
CA CYS A 280 16.51 -20.15 16.76
C CYS A 280 16.70 -19.85 15.27
N PHE A 281 17.60 -20.51 14.59
CA PHE A 281 17.80 -20.39 13.15
C PHE A 281 17.48 -21.73 12.48
N ALA A 282 16.68 -21.70 11.41
CA ALA A 282 16.50 -22.84 10.50
C ALA A 282 17.29 -22.58 9.22
N ILE A 283 18.11 -23.53 8.82
CA ILE A 283 18.97 -23.43 7.63
C ILE A 283 18.62 -24.62 6.74
N SER A 284 18.24 -24.38 5.48
CA SER A 284 17.94 -25.42 4.48
C SER A 284 18.71 -25.17 3.19
#